data_f800268e1d656a3739e69fabb93f13c3
#
_entry.id   f800268e1d656a3739e69fabb93f13c3
#
_cell.length_a   1.000
_cell.length_b   1.000
_cell.length_c   1.000
_cell.angle_alpha   90.00
_cell.angle_beta   90.00
_cell.angle_gamma   90.00
#
_symmetry.space_group_name_H-M   'P 1'
#
loop_
_entity.id
_entity.type
_entity.pdbx_description
1 polymer ?
#
loop_
_entity_poly.entity_id
_entity_poly.type
_entity_poly.pdbx_seq_one_letter_code
_entity_poly.pdbx_strand_id
1 'polypeptide(L)'
;MKKDQIFILKDRGVLLISGQDSKDFLQNLVTNDINKVTETQSCFSSLLTPQGKYLFDFMIVKHKDGYFLDCELNQINGVINRLGVYKLNSKIEITNLSHKFQVTVISNEKFISINNSKIMKVLP
;
A
#
# COMPACT_ATOMS: atom_id res chain seq x y z
N MET A 1 -14.84 12.22 -11.91
CA MET A 1 -15.68 11.10 -11.39
C MET A 1 -17.02 11.66 -10.93
N LYS A 2 -18.12 11.00 -11.28
CA LYS A 2 -19.43 11.41 -10.84
C LYS A 2 -19.65 11.12 -9.35
N LYS A 3 -20.53 11.90 -8.70
CA LYS A 3 -20.76 11.86 -7.25
C LYS A 3 -21.01 10.47 -6.68
N ASP A 4 -21.75 9.63 -7.39
CA ASP A 4 -22.23 8.35 -6.86
C ASP A 4 -21.51 7.15 -7.47
N GLN A 5 -20.45 7.39 -8.23
CA GLN A 5 -19.75 6.30 -8.88
C GLN A 5 -18.68 5.70 -7.98
N ILE A 6 -18.61 4.37 -8.05
CA ILE A 6 -17.55 3.58 -7.42
C ILE A 6 -16.85 2.83 -8.55
N PHE A 7 -15.53 2.97 -8.62
CA PHE A 7 -14.72 2.26 -9.59
C PHE A 7 -13.88 1.22 -8.88
N ILE A 8 -14.08 -0.04 -9.22
CA ILE A 8 -13.25 -1.13 -8.71
C ILE A 8 -12.05 -1.28 -9.65
N LEU A 9 -10.85 -1.17 -9.08
CA LEU A 9 -9.61 -1.29 -9.85
C LEU A 9 -9.15 -2.74 -9.80
N LYS A 10 -9.39 -3.49 -10.88
CA LYS A 10 -9.12 -4.92 -10.93
C LYS A 10 -7.65 -5.27 -11.14
N ASP A 11 -6.86 -4.31 -11.60
CA ASP A 11 -5.45 -4.51 -11.93
C ASP A 11 -4.50 -4.18 -10.77
N ARG A 12 -5.04 -4.01 -9.57
CA ARG A 12 -4.24 -3.67 -8.39
C ARG A 12 -4.01 -4.89 -7.52
N GLY A 13 -2.81 -4.92 -6.93
CA GLY A 13 -2.46 -5.90 -5.92
C GLY A 13 -2.22 -5.24 -4.58
N VAL A 14 -2.42 -5.98 -3.51
CA VAL A 14 -2.27 -5.48 -2.15
C VAL A 14 -1.33 -6.38 -1.37
N LEU A 15 -0.26 -5.80 -0.84
CA LEU A 15 0.65 -6.46 0.09
C LEU A 15 0.47 -5.86 1.48
N LEU A 16 0.59 -6.70 2.50
CA LEU A 16 0.71 -6.24 3.87
C LEU A 16 2.14 -6.46 4.35
N ILE A 17 2.77 -5.40 4.81
CA ILE A 17 4.06 -5.46 5.50
C ILE A 17 3.75 -5.27 6.98
N SER A 18 3.88 -6.33 7.76
CA SER A 18 3.53 -6.31 9.18
C SER A 18 4.73 -6.65 10.06
N GLY A 19 4.60 -6.39 11.35
CA GLY A 19 5.63 -6.67 12.32
C GLY A 19 6.25 -5.42 12.92
N GLN A 20 6.99 -5.62 14.00
CA GLN A 20 7.51 -4.49 14.79
C GLN A 20 8.51 -3.62 14.02
N ASP A 21 9.20 -4.19 13.03
CA ASP A 21 10.21 -3.47 12.25
C ASP A 21 9.67 -2.91 10.94
N SER A 22 8.36 -3.01 10.68
CA SER A 22 7.78 -2.65 9.39
C SER A 22 8.05 -1.19 8.99
N LYS A 23 7.93 -0.26 9.93
CA LYS A 23 8.18 1.15 9.66
C LYS A 23 9.63 1.40 9.26
N ASP A 24 10.57 0.92 10.07
CA ASP A 24 11.99 1.11 9.81
C ASP A 24 12.43 0.41 8.52
N PHE A 25 11.88 -0.79 8.29
CA PHE A 25 12.15 -1.54 7.08
C PHE A 25 11.77 -0.74 5.83
N LEU A 26 10.54 -0.23 5.80
CA LEU A 26 10.08 0.55 4.65
C LEU A 26 10.82 1.88 4.55
N GLN A 27 11.05 2.57 5.67
CA GLN A 27 11.74 3.86 5.67
C GLN A 27 13.12 3.77 5.03
N ASN A 28 13.79 2.65 5.21
CA ASN A 28 15.13 2.45 4.66
C ASN A 28 15.14 2.12 3.17
N LEU A 29 14.01 1.73 2.61
CA LEU A 29 13.95 1.22 1.24
C LEU A 29 13.22 2.14 0.26
N VAL A 30 12.18 2.82 0.72
CA VAL A 30 11.29 3.56 -0.17
C VAL A 30 11.73 5.03 -0.30
N THR A 31 11.26 5.68 -1.38
CA THR A 31 11.71 7.03 -1.72
C THR A 31 11.00 8.13 -0.94
N ASN A 32 9.88 7.83 -0.30
CA ASN A 32 9.12 8.83 0.47
C ASN A 32 9.29 8.58 1.97
N ASP A 33 8.85 9.55 2.76
CA ASP A 33 8.97 9.49 4.22
C ASP A 33 7.77 8.74 4.81
N ILE A 34 8.03 7.60 5.45
CA ILE A 34 6.99 6.77 6.06
C ILE A 34 6.30 7.51 7.21
N ASN A 35 6.96 8.48 7.83
CA ASN A 35 6.34 9.30 8.87
C ASN A 35 5.14 10.11 8.35
N LYS A 36 5.04 10.29 7.04
CA LYS A 36 3.88 10.95 6.43
C LYS A 36 2.65 10.04 6.34
N VAL A 37 2.83 8.74 6.50
CA VAL A 37 1.73 7.78 6.44
C VAL A 37 1.08 7.68 7.81
N THR A 38 -0.18 8.06 7.88
CA THR A 38 -0.98 8.05 9.10
C THR A 38 -2.31 7.37 8.83
N GLU A 39 -3.14 7.28 9.85
CA GLU A 39 -4.49 6.71 9.72
C GLU A 39 -5.35 7.45 8.70
N THR A 40 -5.06 8.72 8.47
CA THR A 40 -5.84 9.58 7.57
C THR A 40 -5.08 10.00 6.32
N GLN A 41 -3.80 9.63 6.20
CA GLN A 41 -2.98 10.05 5.07
C GLN A 41 -2.11 8.92 4.59
N SER A 42 -2.23 8.61 3.31
CA SER A 42 -1.34 7.68 2.61
C SER A 42 -0.25 8.47 1.88
N CYS A 43 0.75 7.77 1.35
CA CYS A 43 1.73 8.41 0.49
C CYS A 43 2.10 7.52 -0.69
N PHE A 44 2.45 8.15 -1.79
CA PHE A 44 2.98 7.47 -2.97
C PHE A 44 4.48 7.36 -2.83
N SER A 45 5.02 6.19 -3.17
CA SER A 45 6.45 5.95 -3.02
C SER A 45 6.95 4.99 -4.09
N SER A 46 8.27 4.90 -4.21
CA SER A 46 8.92 4.01 -5.17
C SER A 46 10.02 3.22 -4.50
N LEU A 47 10.35 2.10 -5.11
CA LEU A 47 11.48 1.26 -4.76
C LEU A 47 12.50 1.35 -5.88
N LEU A 48 13.75 1.65 -5.52
CA LEU A 48 14.83 1.83 -6.49
C LEU A 48 15.87 0.73 -6.35
N THR A 49 16.67 0.53 -7.40
CA THR A 49 17.89 -0.27 -7.30
C THR A 49 18.92 0.49 -6.46
N PRO A 50 19.99 -0.20 -5.98
CA PRO A 50 21.08 0.50 -5.30
C PRO A 50 21.73 1.60 -6.14
N GLN A 51 21.63 1.52 -7.48
CA GLN A 51 22.14 2.53 -8.39
C GLN A 51 21.17 3.68 -8.63
N GLY A 52 20.01 3.65 -7.98
CA GLY A 52 19.02 4.71 -8.10
C GLY A 52 18.05 4.57 -9.26
N LYS A 53 17.99 3.39 -9.91
CA LYS A 53 17.05 3.16 -10.99
C LYS A 53 15.68 2.73 -10.43
N TYR A 54 14.63 3.24 -11.03
CA TYR A 54 13.25 2.88 -10.71
C TYR A 54 13.00 1.38 -10.94
N LEU A 55 12.34 0.76 -9.99
CA LEU A 55 11.88 -0.63 -10.10
C LEU A 55 10.36 -0.72 -10.04
N PHE A 56 9.76 -0.23 -8.97
CA PHE A 56 8.32 -0.33 -8.71
C PHE A 56 7.84 0.92 -8.01
N ASP A 57 6.56 1.20 -8.14
CA ASP A 57 5.91 2.21 -7.31
C ASP A 57 4.63 1.65 -6.68
N PHE A 58 4.19 2.30 -5.63
CA PHE A 58 3.02 1.86 -4.87
C PHE A 58 2.51 2.97 -3.97
N MET A 59 1.25 2.85 -3.60
CA MET A 59 0.66 3.69 -2.56
C MET A 59 0.83 2.97 -1.23
N ILE A 60 1.25 3.69 -0.21
CA ILE A 60 1.45 3.15 1.14
C ILE A 60 0.32 3.65 2.03
N VAL A 61 -0.40 2.71 2.65
CA VAL A 61 -1.55 2.99 3.50
C VAL A 61 -1.32 2.36 4.87
N LYS A 62 -1.63 3.11 5.92
CA LYS A 62 -1.45 2.61 7.29
C LYS A 62 -2.43 1.47 7.60
N HIS A 63 -1.90 0.43 8.23
CA HIS A 63 -2.68 -0.64 8.82
C HIS A 63 -2.27 -0.76 10.29
N LYS A 64 -3.15 -1.26 11.15
CA LYS A 64 -2.88 -1.33 12.59
C LYS A 64 -1.60 -2.10 12.94
N ASP A 65 -1.27 -3.13 12.14
CA ASP A 65 -0.09 -3.97 12.36
C ASP A 65 1.08 -3.66 11.42
N GLY A 66 0.95 -2.61 10.60
CA GLY A 66 1.97 -2.27 9.63
C GLY A 66 1.46 -1.38 8.52
N TYR A 67 1.72 -1.78 7.27
CA TYR A 67 1.37 -0.97 6.11
C TYR A 67 0.89 -1.84 4.96
N PHE A 68 -0.15 -1.37 4.27
CA PHE A 68 -0.52 -1.91 2.98
C PHE A 68 0.31 -1.22 1.88
N LEU A 69 0.74 -2.00 0.91
CA LEU A 69 1.29 -1.49 -0.34
C LEU A 69 0.30 -1.82 -1.45
N ASP A 70 -0.22 -0.80 -2.10
CA ASP A 70 -1.12 -0.92 -3.25
C ASP A 70 -0.28 -0.71 -4.51
N CYS A 71 -0.12 -1.73 -5.31
CA CYS A 71 0.70 -1.70 -6.52
C CYS A 71 -0.02 -2.40 -7.68
N GLU A 72 0.59 -2.39 -8.86
CA GLU A 72 0.03 -3.12 -9.99
C GLU A 72 0.07 -4.62 -9.74
N LEU A 73 -1.03 -5.30 -10.03
CA LEU A 73 -1.17 -6.73 -9.77
C LEU A 73 -0.11 -7.55 -10.48
N ASN A 74 0.22 -7.21 -11.71
CA ASN A 74 1.23 -7.94 -12.47
C ASN A 74 2.67 -7.72 -11.94
N GLN A 75 2.86 -6.78 -11.04
CA GLN A 75 4.17 -6.52 -10.42
C GLN A 75 4.29 -7.10 -9.02
N ILE A 76 3.22 -7.68 -8.48
CA ILE A 76 3.17 -8.08 -7.07
C ILE A 76 4.29 -9.05 -6.70
N ASN A 77 4.54 -10.05 -7.54
CA ASN A 77 5.58 -11.04 -7.28
C ASN A 77 6.98 -10.41 -7.34
N GLY A 78 7.19 -9.46 -8.25
CA GLY A 78 8.45 -8.72 -8.33
C GLY A 78 8.70 -7.88 -7.08
N VAL A 79 7.67 -7.23 -6.57
CA VAL A 79 7.77 -6.45 -5.33
C VAL A 79 8.09 -7.37 -4.16
N ILE A 80 7.37 -8.49 -4.02
CA ILE A 80 7.61 -9.46 -2.96
C ILE A 80 9.05 -9.95 -2.98
N ASN A 81 9.54 -10.34 -4.16
CA ASN A 81 10.89 -10.88 -4.30
C ASN A 81 11.95 -9.83 -3.94
N ARG A 82 11.76 -8.59 -4.38
CA ARG A 82 12.72 -7.53 -4.09
C ARG A 82 12.72 -7.16 -2.60
N LEU A 83 11.56 -7.04 -1.99
CA LEU A 83 11.47 -6.77 -0.55
C LEU A 83 12.06 -7.92 0.25
N GLY A 84 11.85 -9.15 -0.20
CA GLY A 84 12.41 -10.34 0.45
C GLY A 84 13.93 -10.33 0.50
N VAL A 85 14.60 -9.79 -0.52
CA VAL A 85 16.06 -9.67 -0.54
C VAL A 85 16.56 -8.79 0.61
N TYR A 86 15.80 -7.74 0.95
CA TYR A 86 16.19 -6.80 2.00
C TYR A 86 15.67 -7.16 3.38
N LYS A 87 14.87 -8.21 3.49
CA LYS A 87 14.24 -8.57 4.77
C LYS A 87 15.26 -8.96 5.83
N LEU A 88 16.24 -9.77 5.49
CA LEU A 88 17.34 -10.21 6.35
C LEU A 88 16.89 -10.46 7.81
N ASN A 89 17.40 -9.67 8.76
CA ASN A 89 17.09 -9.81 10.19
C ASN A 89 15.91 -8.96 10.65
N SER A 90 15.22 -8.29 9.74
CA SER A 90 14.07 -7.47 10.11
C SER A 90 12.90 -8.33 10.57
N LYS A 91 12.28 -7.92 11.66
CA LYS A 91 11.11 -8.63 12.21
C LYS A 91 9.85 -8.14 11.50
N ILE A 92 9.68 -8.62 10.28
CA ILE A 92 8.53 -8.30 9.44
C ILE A 92 8.02 -9.55 8.76
N GLU A 93 6.76 -9.47 8.31
CA GLU A 93 6.18 -10.44 7.39
C GLU A 93 5.63 -9.72 6.19
N ILE A 94 5.74 -10.37 5.04
CA ILE A 94 5.21 -9.86 3.76
C ILE A 94 4.10 -10.82 3.34
N THR A 95 2.88 -10.32 3.30
CA THR A 95 1.70 -11.14 3.00
C THR A 95 0.99 -10.59 1.77
N ASN A 96 0.77 -11.45 0.79
CA ASN A 96 0.00 -11.07 -0.40
C ASN A 96 -1.49 -11.22 -0.09
N LEU A 97 -2.18 -10.09 0.00
CA LEU A 97 -3.61 -10.03 0.30
C LEU A 97 -4.44 -9.65 -0.92
N SER A 98 -3.89 -9.77 -2.12
CA SER A 98 -4.57 -9.36 -3.36
C SER A 98 -5.91 -10.08 -3.58
N HIS A 99 -6.06 -11.28 -3.03
CA HIS A 99 -7.31 -12.05 -3.14
C HIS A 99 -8.35 -11.67 -2.09
N LYS A 100 -7.95 -10.95 -1.04
CA LYS A 100 -8.84 -10.59 0.08
C LYS A 100 -9.29 -9.15 0.05
N PHE A 101 -8.62 -8.30 -0.70
CA PHE A 101 -8.90 -6.88 -0.74
C PHE A 101 -9.04 -6.40 -2.17
N GLN A 102 -9.95 -5.45 -2.37
CA GLN A 102 -10.10 -4.75 -3.62
C GLN A 102 -9.70 -3.30 -3.44
N VAL A 103 -9.09 -2.72 -4.46
CA VAL A 103 -8.80 -1.30 -4.48
C VAL A 103 -9.93 -0.61 -5.24
N THR A 104 -10.51 0.39 -4.61
CA THR A 104 -11.69 1.08 -5.14
C THR A 104 -11.46 2.58 -5.10
N VAL A 105 -11.89 3.26 -6.16
CA VAL A 105 -11.88 4.72 -6.21
C VAL A 105 -13.31 5.21 -6.10
N ILE A 106 -13.55 6.10 -5.13
CA ILE A 106 -14.88 6.69 -4.92
C ILE A 106 -14.76 8.19 -4.72
N SER A 107 -15.86 8.90 -4.93
CA SER A 107 -15.92 10.32 -4.61
C SER A 107 -15.95 10.54 -3.10
N ASN A 108 -15.54 11.73 -2.64
CA ASN A 108 -15.61 12.07 -1.22
C ASN A 108 -17.04 11.98 -0.68
N GLU A 109 -18.01 12.39 -1.48
CA GLU A 109 -19.42 12.33 -1.07
C GLU A 109 -19.89 10.91 -0.88
N LYS A 110 -19.51 10.01 -1.80
CA LYS A 110 -19.84 8.60 -1.67
C LYS A 110 -19.14 7.97 -0.48
N PHE A 111 -17.89 8.35 -0.24
CA PHE A 111 -17.15 7.89 0.93
C PHE A 111 -17.84 8.26 2.23
N ILE A 112 -18.29 9.51 2.36
CA ILE A 112 -18.99 9.97 3.56
C ILE A 112 -20.26 9.15 3.77
N SER A 113 -21.03 8.92 2.71
CA SER A 113 -22.25 8.11 2.75
C SER A 113 -21.99 6.69 3.23
N ILE A 114 -20.95 6.04 2.72
CA ILE A 114 -20.60 4.66 3.08
C ILE A 114 -20.01 4.60 4.47
N ASN A 115 -19.21 5.57 4.86
CA ASN A 115 -18.53 5.59 6.15
C ASN A 115 -19.52 5.68 7.32
N ASN A 116 -20.67 6.30 7.09
CA ASN A 116 -21.73 6.34 8.09
C ASN A 116 -22.39 4.96 8.30
N SER A 117 -22.27 4.06 7.34
CA SER A 117 -22.76 2.68 7.44
C SER A 117 -21.64 1.67 7.55
N LYS A 118 -20.41 2.10 7.63
CA LYS A 118 -19.15 1.36 7.85
C LYS A 118 -18.32 0.96 6.66
N ILE A 119 -17.05 1.14 6.76
CA ILE A 119 -16.05 0.19 6.35
C ILE A 119 -15.53 0.35 4.95
N MET A 120 -14.75 1.35 4.71
CA MET A 120 -13.84 1.25 3.57
C MET A 120 -12.61 2.07 3.87
N LYS A 121 -11.43 1.55 3.45
CA LYS A 121 -10.26 2.41 3.36
C LYS A 121 -10.27 3.03 1.97
N VAL A 122 -10.24 4.34 1.93
CA VAL A 122 -10.19 5.09 0.69
C VAL A 122 -8.77 5.57 0.48
N LEU A 123 -8.28 5.37 -0.74
CA LEU A 123 -6.99 5.93 -1.16
C LEU A 123 -7.22 7.34 -1.67
N PRO A 124 -6.37 8.29 -1.30
CA PRO A 124 -6.50 9.67 -1.76
C PRO A 124 -6.26 9.84 -3.26
#